data_57c0410bbad56fcc0af7798b21e0b96f
#
_entry.id   57c0410bbad56fcc0af7798b21e0b96f
#
_cell.length_a   1.000
_cell.length_b   1.000
_cell.length_c   1.000
_cell.angle_alpha   90.00
_cell.angle_beta   90.00
_cell.angle_gamma   90.00
#
_symmetry.space_group_name_H-M   'P 1'
#
loop_
_entity.id
_entity.type
_entity.pdbx_description
1 polymer ?
#
loop_
_entity_poly.entity_id
_entity_poly.type
_entity_poly.pdbx_seq_one_letter_code
_entity_poly.pdbx_strand_id
1 'polypeptide(L)'
;MIPILGYVISIAVAIVMFVLSLGFYCGFIRAIQTMIDNGNVTFGSFFFALKDKKFLIKIAPFAIIIGLAMSVVSGIIGYLCYLAIIKAESQVLFYVLLLLFVLVMVLMGIYATYALILFVQRNDPKIFATFSDTAKGLSNNILPVVGMYLGLAAVGIVLSVIGNILVSILQSSPSAVMAIIFGVIALVLYCGYFMHSLTSICISSKEIFVENDVEENVETEENTDSENQQ
;
A
#
# COMPACT_ATOMS: atom_id res chain seq x y z
N MET A 1 -16.14 -21.80 30.03
CA MET A 1 -15.52 -22.43 28.82
C MET A 1 -15.95 -21.82 27.49
N ILE A 2 -17.20 -21.40 27.31
CA ILE A 2 -17.73 -20.81 26.06
C ILE A 2 -16.98 -19.55 25.57
N PRO A 3 -16.62 -18.56 26.45
CA PRO A 3 -15.94 -17.36 25.97
C PRO A 3 -14.55 -17.61 25.37
N ILE A 4 -13.76 -18.53 25.96
CA ILE A 4 -12.40 -18.82 25.48
C ILE A 4 -12.44 -19.44 24.09
N LEU A 5 -13.37 -20.35 23.81
CA LEU A 5 -13.54 -20.97 22.51
C LEU A 5 -13.91 -19.90 21.44
N GLY A 6 -14.78 -18.94 21.81
CA GLY A 6 -15.14 -17.82 20.94
C GLY A 6 -13.93 -16.97 20.53
N TYR A 7 -13.03 -16.65 21.48
CA TYR A 7 -11.79 -15.92 21.18
C TYR A 7 -10.85 -16.70 20.26
N VAL A 8 -10.66 -18.01 20.52
CA VAL A 8 -9.79 -18.85 19.67
C VAL A 8 -10.32 -18.92 18.24
N ILE A 9 -11.62 -19.11 18.05
CA ILE A 9 -12.27 -19.11 16.73
C ILE A 9 -12.10 -17.75 16.04
N SER A 10 -12.34 -16.66 16.75
CA SER A 10 -12.20 -15.30 16.20
C SER A 10 -10.76 -15.01 15.74
N ILE A 11 -9.77 -15.41 16.52
CA ILE A 11 -8.35 -15.28 16.13
C ILE A 11 -8.03 -16.13 14.90
N ALA A 12 -8.50 -17.38 14.86
CA ALA A 12 -8.29 -18.25 13.71
C ALA A 12 -8.92 -17.68 12.43
N VAL A 13 -10.14 -17.18 12.50
CA VAL A 13 -10.83 -16.53 11.39
C VAL A 13 -10.07 -15.26 10.95
N ALA A 14 -9.62 -14.43 11.89
CA ALA A 14 -8.86 -13.23 11.58
C ALA A 14 -7.55 -13.56 10.84
N ILE A 15 -6.82 -14.60 11.26
CA ILE A 15 -5.60 -15.05 10.58
C ILE A 15 -5.91 -15.52 9.16
N VAL A 16 -6.95 -16.34 8.98
CA VAL A 16 -7.36 -16.82 7.64
C VAL A 16 -7.73 -15.64 6.74
N MET A 17 -8.54 -14.70 7.22
CA MET A 17 -8.94 -13.51 6.47
C MET A 17 -7.75 -12.62 6.12
N PHE A 18 -6.79 -12.46 7.04
CA PHE A 18 -5.55 -11.72 6.79
C PHE A 18 -4.74 -12.38 5.66
N VAL A 19 -4.51 -13.69 5.73
CA VAL A 19 -3.74 -14.43 4.70
C VAL A 19 -4.43 -14.38 3.35
N LEU A 20 -5.74 -14.54 3.30
CA LEU A 20 -6.53 -14.43 2.07
C LEU A 20 -6.44 -13.03 1.47
N SER A 21 -6.68 -12.00 2.28
CA SER A 21 -6.61 -10.59 1.83
C SER A 21 -5.23 -10.24 1.29
N LEU A 22 -4.17 -10.63 2.00
CA LEU A 22 -2.79 -10.43 1.57
C LEU A 22 -2.48 -11.18 0.27
N GLY A 23 -2.92 -12.43 0.17
CA GLY A 23 -2.74 -13.24 -1.03
C GLY A 23 -3.45 -12.67 -2.25
N PHE A 24 -4.68 -12.20 -2.10
CA PHE A 24 -5.40 -11.52 -3.17
C PHE A 24 -4.74 -10.20 -3.56
N TYR A 25 -4.33 -9.38 -2.60
CA TYR A 25 -3.68 -8.10 -2.88
C TYR A 25 -2.37 -8.30 -3.67
N CYS A 26 -1.54 -9.26 -3.26
CA CYS A 26 -0.33 -9.64 -4.01
C CYS A 26 -0.67 -10.19 -5.40
N GLY A 27 -1.75 -10.95 -5.52
CA GLY A 27 -2.27 -11.45 -6.80
C GLY A 27 -2.68 -10.31 -7.74
N PHE A 28 -3.34 -9.27 -7.23
CA PHE A 28 -3.66 -8.06 -8.00
C PHE A 28 -2.40 -7.34 -8.48
N ILE A 29 -1.42 -7.12 -7.61
CA ILE A 29 -0.14 -6.52 -7.98
C ILE A 29 0.50 -7.32 -9.12
N ARG A 30 0.60 -8.64 -8.97
CA ARG A 30 1.20 -9.51 -9.99
C ARG A 30 0.43 -9.49 -11.31
N ALA A 31 -0.89 -9.47 -11.26
CA ALA A 31 -1.73 -9.38 -12.45
C ALA A 31 -1.50 -8.07 -13.21
N ILE A 32 -1.44 -6.93 -12.50
CA ILE A 32 -1.15 -5.62 -13.09
C ILE A 32 0.25 -5.61 -13.71
N GLN A 33 1.26 -6.13 -13.02
CA GLN A 33 2.62 -6.23 -13.54
C GLN A 33 2.68 -7.07 -14.81
N THR A 34 2.02 -8.23 -14.80
CA THR A 34 1.93 -9.09 -16.00
C THR A 34 1.24 -8.39 -17.15
N MET A 35 0.23 -7.57 -16.88
CA MET A 35 -0.46 -6.76 -17.88
C MET A 35 0.46 -5.69 -18.47
N ILE A 36 1.24 -5.01 -17.63
CA ILE A 36 2.21 -4.00 -18.06
C ILE A 36 3.33 -4.63 -18.90
N ASP A 37 3.78 -5.85 -18.55
CA ASP A 37 4.89 -6.53 -19.23
C ASP A 37 4.49 -7.19 -20.55
N ASN A 38 3.36 -7.90 -20.54
CA ASN A 38 2.99 -8.82 -21.61
C ASN A 38 1.70 -8.42 -22.33
N GLY A 39 1.00 -7.37 -21.88
CA GLY A 39 -0.28 -6.94 -22.45
C GLY A 39 -1.47 -7.87 -22.17
N ASN A 40 -1.25 -9.04 -21.57
CA ASN A 40 -2.28 -10.04 -21.31
C ASN A 40 -2.23 -10.52 -19.85
N VAL A 41 -3.41 -10.64 -19.23
CA VAL A 41 -3.57 -11.15 -17.87
C VAL A 41 -4.38 -12.44 -17.90
N THR A 42 -3.91 -13.46 -17.22
CA THR A 42 -4.68 -14.69 -16.99
C THR A 42 -5.38 -14.61 -15.64
N PHE A 43 -6.57 -15.19 -15.53
CA PHE A 43 -7.29 -15.27 -14.25
C PHE A 43 -6.45 -15.96 -13.15
N GLY A 44 -5.54 -16.85 -13.56
CA GLY A 44 -4.60 -17.52 -12.67
C GLY A 44 -3.62 -16.58 -11.96
N SER A 45 -3.30 -15.41 -12.55
CA SER A 45 -2.39 -14.43 -11.97
C SER A 45 -2.92 -13.84 -10.66
N PHE A 46 -4.24 -13.66 -10.53
CA PHE A 46 -4.87 -13.18 -9.29
C PHE A 46 -4.70 -14.13 -8.10
N PHE A 47 -4.52 -15.41 -8.37
CA PHE A 47 -4.35 -16.45 -7.35
C PHE A 47 -2.89 -16.86 -7.18
N PHE A 48 -1.96 -16.16 -7.82
CA PHE A 48 -0.52 -16.46 -7.76
C PHE A 48 -0.03 -16.69 -6.34
N ALA A 49 -0.24 -15.71 -5.46
CA ALA A 49 0.27 -15.76 -4.09
C ALA A 49 -0.40 -16.85 -3.25
N LEU A 50 -1.67 -17.18 -3.51
CA LEU A 50 -2.38 -18.25 -2.79
C LEU A 50 -1.95 -19.66 -3.26
N LYS A 51 -1.46 -19.80 -4.48
CA LYS A 51 -0.95 -21.07 -5.03
C LYS A 51 0.48 -21.35 -4.60
N ASP A 52 1.30 -20.30 -4.45
CA ASP A 52 2.70 -20.44 -4.06
C ASP A 52 2.86 -20.37 -2.54
N LYS A 53 2.88 -21.55 -1.90
CA LYS A 53 3.07 -21.65 -0.44
C LYS A 53 4.40 -21.05 0.03
N LYS A 54 5.47 -21.12 -0.78
CA LYS A 54 6.79 -20.56 -0.43
C LYS A 54 6.71 -19.05 -0.40
N PHE A 55 6.00 -18.46 -1.34
CA PHE A 55 5.76 -17.03 -1.38
C PHE A 55 4.93 -16.56 -0.17
N LEU A 56 3.83 -17.28 0.17
CA LEU A 56 3.01 -16.95 1.35
C LEU A 56 3.78 -16.98 2.66
N ILE A 57 4.68 -17.95 2.84
CA ILE A 57 5.52 -18.05 4.03
C ILE A 57 6.47 -16.85 4.15
N LYS A 58 6.93 -16.27 3.02
CA LYS A 58 7.82 -15.11 3.02
C LYS A 58 7.07 -13.79 3.16
N ILE A 59 5.90 -13.65 2.51
CA ILE A 59 5.15 -12.39 2.51
C ILE A 59 4.44 -12.14 3.85
N ALA A 60 4.01 -13.18 4.56
CA ALA A 60 3.32 -13.01 5.84
C ALA A 60 4.20 -12.31 6.91
N PRO A 61 5.45 -12.75 7.21
CA PRO A 61 6.32 -12.04 8.13
C PRO A 61 6.69 -10.64 7.63
N PHE A 62 6.86 -10.44 6.31
CA PHE A 62 7.10 -9.13 5.72
C PHE A 62 5.95 -8.17 6.03
N ALA A 63 4.69 -8.57 5.80
CA ALA A 63 3.52 -7.77 6.10
C ALA A 63 3.35 -7.51 7.60
N ILE A 64 3.67 -8.50 8.46
CA ILE A 64 3.65 -8.35 9.92
C ILE A 64 4.67 -7.29 10.37
N ILE A 65 5.89 -7.30 9.84
CA ILE A 65 6.93 -6.29 10.17
C ILE A 65 6.44 -4.88 9.82
N ILE A 66 5.86 -4.70 8.63
CA ILE A 66 5.28 -3.41 8.23
C ILE A 66 4.15 -3.01 9.17
N GLY A 67 3.22 -3.92 9.46
CA GLY A 67 2.09 -3.67 10.35
C GLY A 67 2.53 -3.31 11.77
N LEU A 68 3.52 -3.99 12.32
CA LEU A 68 4.11 -3.67 13.63
C LEU A 68 4.79 -2.30 13.62
N ALA A 69 5.59 -1.99 12.60
CA ALA A 69 6.24 -0.68 12.48
C ALA A 69 5.21 0.45 12.44
N MET A 70 4.16 0.32 11.63
CA MET A 70 3.06 1.29 11.56
C MET A 70 2.31 1.41 12.91
N SER A 71 2.05 0.29 13.59
CA SER A 71 1.36 0.27 14.88
C SER A 71 2.18 0.96 15.98
N VAL A 72 3.49 0.72 16.03
CA VAL A 72 4.39 1.36 17.00
C VAL A 72 4.43 2.88 16.78
N VAL A 73 4.63 3.32 15.54
CA VAL A 73 4.65 4.76 15.21
C VAL A 73 3.31 5.42 15.53
N SER A 74 2.19 4.78 15.14
CA SER A 74 0.84 5.28 15.45
C SER A 74 0.60 5.37 16.95
N GLY A 75 1.06 4.36 17.73
CA GLY A 75 0.94 4.34 19.17
C GLY A 75 1.72 5.46 19.86
N ILE A 76 2.96 5.70 19.42
CA ILE A 76 3.81 6.77 19.96
C ILE A 76 3.17 8.15 19.71
N ILE A 77 2.81 8.43 18.46
CA ILE A 77 2.25 9.74 18.11
C ILE A 77 0.86 9.93 18.73
N GLY A 78 0.03 8.87 18.76
CA GLY A 78 -1.26 8.89 19.45
C GLY A 78 -1.11 9.21 20.94
N TYR A 79 -0.11 8.63 21.60
CA TYR A 79 0.20 8.95 22.99
C TYR A 79 0.67 10.40 23.19
N LEU A 80 1.48 10.93 22.27
CA LEU A 80 1.90 12.34 22.30
C LEU A 80 0.70 13.28 22.09
N CYS A 81 -0.22 12.97 21.19
CA CYS A 81 -1.47 13.71 21.02
C CYS A 81 -2.33 13.68 22.30
N TYR A 82 -2.43 12.54 22.94
CA TYR A 82 -3.12 12.41 24.22
C TYR A 82 -2.50 13.32 25.29
N LEU A 83 -1.17 13.32 25.41
CA LEU A 83 -0.47 14.19 26.37
C LEU A 83 -0.69 15.68 26.05
N ALA A 84 -0.73 16.05 24.77
CA ALA A 84 -0.97 17.44 24.37
C ALA A 84 -2.36 17.95 24.81
N ILE A 85 -3.38 17.10 24.74
CA ILE A 85 -4.74 17.46 25.17
C ILE A 85 -4.85 17.48 26.69
N ILE A 86 -4.45 16.40 27.37
CA ILE A 86 -4.76 16.15 28.78
C ILE A 86 -3.77 16.86 29.73
N LYS A 87 -2.48 16.91 29.35
CA LYS A 87 -1.43 17.45 30.21
C LYS A 87 -1.08 18.90 29.93
N ALA A 88 -0.99 19.23 28.65
CA ALA A 88 -0.57 20.57 28.22
C ALA A 88 -1.75 21.52 27.94
N GLU A 89 -2.98 20.99 27.86
CA GLU A 89 -4.22 21.73 27.53
C GLU A 89 -4.05 22.64 26.29
N SER A 90 -3.13 22.25 25.38
CA SER A 90 -2.74 23.05 24.24
C SER A 90 -3.36 22.51 22.96
N GLN A 91 -4.41 23.18 22.49
CA GLN A 91 -5.04 22.85 21.21
C GLN A 91 -4.08 23.01 20.01
N VAL A 92 -3.23 24.04 20.06
CA VAL A 92 -2.24 24.28 18.98
C VAL A 92 -1.26 23.11 18.89
N LEU A 93 -0.69 22.66 20.02
CA LEU A 93 0.22 21.53 20.04
C LEU A 93 -0.46 20.25 19.52
N PHE A 94 -1.72 20.04 19.89
CA PHE A 94 -2.50 18.90 19.39
C PHE A 94 -2.64 18.93 17.87
N TYR A 95 -3.03 20.05 17.25
CA TYR A 95 -3.17 20.16 15.80
C TYR A 95 -1.84 19.98 15.07
N VAL A 96 -0.73 20.50 15.61
CA VAL A 96 0.61 20.30 15.04
C VAL A 96 0.99 18.82 15.08
N LEU A 97 0.76 18.13 16.20
CA LEU A 97 1.05 16.69 16.33
C LEU A 97 0.13 15.87 15.42
N LEU A 98 -1.13 16.25 15.28
CA LEU A 98 -2.07 15.59 14.36
C LEU A 98 -1.63 15.71 12.90
N LEU A 99 -1.19 16.90 12.48
CA LEU A 99 -0.66 17.14 11.13
C LEU A 99 0.60 16.30 10.90
N LEU A 100 1.52 16.28 11.87
CA LEU A 100 2.71 15.44 11.82
C LEU A 100 2.35 13.95 11.73
N PHE A 101 1.36 13.51 12.50
CA PHE A 101 0.86 12.13 12.45
C PHE A 101 0.37 11.75 11.04
N VAL A 102 -0.48 12.59 10.45
CA VAL A 102 -0.99 12.35 9.09
C VAL A 102 0.16 12.27 8.09
N LEU A 103 1.12 13.21 8.16
CA LEU A 103 2.28 13.22 7.26
C LEU A 103 3.12 11.94 7.39
N VAL A 104 3.45 11.54 8.61
CA VAL A 104 4.24 10.32 8.87
C VAL A 104 3.49 9.08 8.39
N MET A 105 2.18 8.98 8.64
CA MET A 105 1.38 7.84 8.20
C MET A 105 1.28 7.76 6.67
N VAL A 106 1.18 8.88 5.98
CA VAL A 106 1.19 8.93 4.51
C VAL A 106 2.55 8.44 3.98
N LEU A 107 3.66 8.96 4.49
CA LEU A 107 5.00 8.54 4.06
C LEU A 107 5.26 7.06 4.33
N MET A 108 4.87 6.55 5.50
CA MET A 108 4.96 5.13 5.82
C MET A 108 4.07 4.27 4.91
N GLY A 109 2.87 4.75 4.57
CA GLY A 109 1.96 4.09 3.63
C GLY A 109 2.55 4.00 2.23
N ILE A 110 3.15 5.09 1.73
CA ILE A 110 3.89 5.11 0.46
C ILE A 110 5.01 4.06 0.50
N TYR A 111 5.87 4.13 1.50
CA TYR A 111 6.98 3.21 1.68
C TYR A 111 6.51 1.74 1.71
N ALA A 112 5.50 1.43 2.51
CA ALA A 112 4.95 0.09 2.64
C ALA A 112 4.39 -0.45 1.31
N THR A 113 3.73 0.42 0.53
CA THR A 113 3.16 0.04 -0.77
C THR A 113 4.26 -0.29 -1.78
N TYR A 114 5.29 0.56 -1.90
CA TYR A 114 6.42 0.30 -2.79
C TYR A 114 7.22 -0.92 -2.36
N ALA A 115 7.47 -1.10 -1.07
CA ALA A 115 8.15 -2.28 -0.53
C ALA A 115 7.38 -3.57 -0.86
N LEU A 116 6.05 -3.55 -0.76
CA LEU A 116 5.23 -4.70 -1.10
C LEU A 116 5.24 -4.99 -2.61
N ILE A 117 5.16 -3.97 -3.45
CA ILE A 117 5.25 -4.11 -4.90
C ILE A 117 6.60 -4.70 -5.30
N LEU A 118 7.69 -4.16 -4.79
CA LEU A 118 9.04 -4.67 -5.05
C LEU A 118 9.21 -6.11 -4.57
N PHE A 119 8.63 -6.45 -3.41
CA PHE A 119 8.64 -7.82 -2.89
C PHE A 119 7.92 -8.80 -3.84
N VAL A 120 6.78 -8.40 -4.40
CA VAL A 120 6.01 -9.22 -5.36
C VAL A 120 6.71 -9.34 -6.72
N GLN A 121 7.48 -8.32 -7.13
CA GLN A 121 8.22 -8.31 -8.40
C GLN A 121 9.37 -9.31 -8.40
N ARG A 122 10.02 -9.50 -7.27
CA ARG A 122 11.21 -10.35 -7.15
C ARG A 122 10.85 -11.84 -7.16
N ASN A 123 11.64 -12.64 -7.88
CA ASN A 123 11.48 -14.09 -7.92
C ASN A 123 11.87 -14.77 -6.60
N ASP A 124 12.90 -14.25 -5.91
CA ASP A 124 13.32 -14.71 -4.59
C ASP A 124 13.51 -13.53 -3.62
N PRO A 125 12.40 -12.95 -3.11
CA PRO A 125 12.46 -11.76 -2.29
C PRO A 125 13.11 -12.05 -0.93
N LYS A 126 14.08 -11.19 -0.56
CA LYS A 126 14.69 -11.13 0.77
C LYS A 126 14.12 -9.94 1.51
N ILE A 127 13.55 -10.16 2.71
CA ILE A 127 12.82 -9.14 3.47
C ILE A 127 13.64 -7.87 3.68
N PHE A 128 14.83 -7.99 4.27
CA PHE A 128 15.66 -6.83 4.61
C PHE A 128 16.26 -6.14 3.37
N ALA A 129 16.64 -6.90 2.34
CA ALA A 129 17.10 -6.33 1.09
C ALA A 129 15.98 -5.51 0.42
N THR A 130 14.75 -6.04 0.40
CA THR A 130 13.61 -5.31 -0.15
C THR A 130 13.36 -3.99 0.58
N PHE A 131 13.46 -3.97 1.90
CA PHE A 131 13.33 -2.71 2.66
C PHE A 131 14.46 -1.71 2.34
N SER A 132 15.70 -2.18 2.27
CA SER A 132 16.85 -1.33 1.95
C SER A 132 16.72 -0.72 0.55
N ASP A 133 16.40 -1.56 -0.44
CA ASP A 133 16.30 -1.13 -1.84
C ASP A 133 15.11 -0.19 -2.04
N THR A 134 13.98 -0.45 -1.36
CA THR A 134 12.84 0.48 -1.35
C THR A 134 13.25 1.85 -0.78
N ALA A 135 14.00 1.87 0.32
CA ALA A 135 14.46 3.12 0.92
C ALA A 135 15.38 3.90 -0.02
N LYS A 136 16.34 3.22 -0.69
CA LYS A 136 17.23 3.84 -1.67
C LYS A 136 16.46 4.39 -2.87
N GLY A 137 15.62 3.57 -3.51
CA GLY A 137 14.84 3.99 -4.67
C GLY A 137 13.91 5.18 -4.37
N LEU A 138 13.21 5.16 -3.23
CA LEU A 138 12.34 6.27 -2.84
C LEU A 138 13.11 7.52 -2.44
N SER A 139 14.30 7.42 -1.81
CA SER A 139 15.07 8.60 -1.43
C SER A 139 15.51 9.41 -2.64
N ASN A 140 15.84 8.74 -3.74
CA ASN A 140 16.26 9.38 -4.99
C ASN A 140 15.07 9.95 -5.79
N ASN A 141 13.87 9.37 -5.61
CA ASN A 141 12.68 9.68 -6.41
C ASN A 141 11.50 10.20 -5.55
N ILE A 142 11.77 10.77 -4.37
CA ILE A 142 10.71 11.16 -3.42
C ILE A 142 9.75 12.20 -4.01
N LEU A 143 10.24 13.16 -4.78
CA LEU A 143 9.44 14.25 -5.31
C LEU A 143 8.45 13.80 -6.38
N PRO A 144 8.84 13.03 -7.42
CA PRO A 144 7.90 12.40 -8.37
C PRO A 144 6.86 11.53 -7.69
N VAL A 145 7.28 10.70 -6.72
CA VAL A 145 6.39 9.80 -5.97
C VAL A 145 5.34 10.59 -5.18
N VAL A 146 5.76 11.60 -4.41
CA VAL A 146 4.83 12.46 -3.67
C VAL A 146 3.88 13.19 -4.63
N GLY A 147 4.38 13.70 -5.76
CA GLY A 147 3.56 14.33 -6.78
C GLY A 147 2.48 13.41 -7.33
N MET A 148 2.82 12.16 -7.63
CA MET A 148 1.86 11.15 -8.06
C MET A 148 0.80 10.87 -6.98
N TYR A 149 1.19 10.69 -5.72
CA TYR A 149 0.24 10.46 -4.63
C TYR A 149 -0.68 11.66 -4.37
N LEU A 150 -0.18 12.88 -4.52
CA LEU A 150 -1.02 14.08 -4.46
C LEU A 150 -2.04 14.11 -5.60
N GLY A 151 -1.65 13.73 -6.82
CA GLY A 151 -2.57 13.58 -7.94
C GLY A 151 -3.65 12.53 -7.68
N LEU A 152 -3.28 11.36 -7.18
CA LEU A 152 -4.22 10.31 -6.79
C LEU A 152 -5.15 10.79 -5.66
N ALA A 153 -4.63 11.47 -4.66
CA ALA A 153 -5.43 12.03 -3.57
C ALA A 153 -6.46 13.05 -4.08
N ALA A 154 -6.07 13.92 -5.02
CA ALA A 154 -6.99 14.87 -5.63
C ALA A 154 -8.18 14.18 -6.32
N VAL A 155 -7.92 13.12 -7.10
CA VAL A 155 -8.97 12.30 -7.71
C VAL A 155 -9.84 11.63 -6.63
N GLY A 156 -9.23 11.09 -5.56
CA GLY A 156 -9.95 10.51 -4.43
C GLY A 156 -10.88 11.49 -3.73
N ILE A 157 -10.45 12.75 -3.55
CA ILE A 157 -11.27 13.82 -2.98
C ILE A 157 -12.48 14.09 -3.88
N VAL A 158 -12.29 14.22 -5.19
CA VAL A 158 -13.40 14.43 -6.14
C VAL A 158 -14.41 13.28 -6.06
N LEU A 159 -13.95 12.03 -6.05
CA LEU A 159 -14.82 10.87 -5.90
C LEU A 159 -15.55 10.84 -4.55
N SER A 160 -14.90 11.27 -3.48
CA SER A 160 -15.52 11.40 -2.16
C SER A 160 -16.64 12.44 -2.16
N VAL A 161 -16.45 13.59 -2.81
CA VAL A 161 -17.49 14.61 -2.97
C VAL A 161 -18.69 14.06 -3.75
N ILE A 162 -18.42 13.36 -4.87
CA ILE A 162 -19.48 12.71 -5.67
C ILE A 162 -20.24 11.69 -4.80
N GLY A 163 -19.53 10.86 -4.04
CA GLY A 163 -20.13 9.88 -3.15
C GLY A 163 -21.04 10.54 -2.09
N ASN A 164 -20.60 11.64 -1.47
CA ASN A 164 -21.39 12.38 -0.49
C ASN A 164 -22.67 13.00 -1.13
N ILE A 165 -22.58 13.51 -2.36
CA ILE A 165 -23.75 14.01 -3.09
C ILE A 165 -24.76 12.87 -3.34
N LEU A 166 -24.30 11.71 -3.81
CA LEU A 166 -25.17 10.54 -4.04
C LEU A 166 -25.85 10.08 -2.75
N VAL A 167 -25.13 10.04 -1.63
CA VAL A 167 -25.70 9.70 -0.31
C VAL A 167 -26.76 10.74 0.11
N SER A 168 -26.50 12.03 -0.09
CA SER A 168 -27.44 13.11 0.25
C SER A 168 -28.75 13.01 -0.56
N ILE A 169 -28.64 12.70 -1.86
CA ILE A 169 -29.84 12.48 -2.72
C ILE A 169 -30.63 11.27 -2.22
N LEU A 170 -29.95 10.18 -1.85
CA LEU A 170 -30.61 8.98 -1.35
C LEU A 170 -31.32 9.23 -0.02
N GLN A 171 -30.75 10.03 0.87
CA GLN A 171 -31.39 10.40 2.13
C GLN A 171 -32.64 11.26 1.92
N SER A 172 -32.65 12.12 0.87
CA SER A 172 -33.77 12.99 0.55
C SER A 172 -34.95 12.24 -0.11
N SER A 173 -34.67 11.12 -0.80
CA SER A 173 -35.69 10.31 -1.49
C SER A 173 -35.36 8.82 -1.33
N PRO A 174 -35.71 8.22 -0.18
CA PRO A 174 -35.34 6.85 0.14
C PRO A 174 -36.13 5.83 -0.71
N SER A 175 -35.57 5.47 -1.86
CA SER A 175 -36.07 4.41 -2.72
C SER A 175 -35.06 3.26 -2.76
N ALA A 176 -35.55 2.03 -2.52
CA ALA A 176 -34.68 0.84 -2.61
C ALA A 176 -34.01 0.69 -3.98
N VAL A 177 -34.73 1.05 -5.05
CA VAL A 177 -34.16 1.01 -6.41
C VAL A 177 -33.06 2.03 -6.59
N MET A 178 -33.25 3.26 -6.11
CA MET A 178 -32.21 4.30 -6.17
C MET A 178 -30.99 3.91 -5.33
N ALA A 179 -31.17 3.31 -4.16
CA ALA A 179 -30.08 2.81 -3.32
C ALA A 179 -29.23 1.76 -4.05
N ILE A 180 -29.84 0.83 -4.76
CA ILE A 180 -29.14 -0.19 -5.55
C ILE A 180 -28.38 0.47 -6.70
N ILE A 181 -29.01 1.36 -7.46
CA ILE A 181 -28.36 2.05 -8.60
C ILE A 181 -27.14 2.85 -8.11
N PHE A 182 -27.28 3.66 -7.06
CA PHE A 182 -26.19 4.46 -6.52
C PHE A 182 -25.10 3.59 -5.89
N GLY A 183 -25.47 2.48 -5.25
CA GLY A 183 -24.53 1.49 -4.74
C GLY A 183 -23.67 0.88 -5.85
N VAL A 184 -24.27 0.52 -6.99
CA VAL A 184 -23.56 0.00 -8.15
C VAL A 184 -22.65 1.06 -8.77
N ILE A 185 -23.13 2.30 -8.94
CA ILE A 185 -22.32 3.41 -9.46
C ILE A 185 -21.12 3.67 -8.54
N ALA A 186 -21.33 3.77 -7.23
CA ALA A 186 -20.27 3.96 -6.26
C ALA A 186 -19.24 2.82 -6.31
N LEU A 187 -19.71 1.57 -6.37
CA LEU A 187 -18.82 0.40 -6.48
C LEU A 187 -17.94 0.47 -7.73
N VAL A 188 -18.51 0.78 -8.90
CA VAL A 188 -17.77 0.90 -10.17
C VAL A 188 -16.74 2.02 -10.10
N LEU A 189 -17.10 3.19 -9.56
CA LEU A 189 -16.19 4.33 -9.42
C LEU A 189 -15.03 4.01 -8.47
N TYR A 190 -15.31 3.40 -7.31
CA TYR A 190 -14.27 3.03 -6.35
C TYR A 190 -13.36 1.91 -6.86
N CYS A 191 -13.92 0.89 -7.51
CA CYS A 191 -13.11 -0.16 -8.15
C CYS A 191 -12.22 0.40 -9.26
N GLY A 192 -12.77 1.27 -10.11
CA GLY A 192 -12.01 1.95 -11.16
C GLY A 192 -10.87 2.80 -10.60
N TYR A 193 -11.13 3.59 -9.56
CA TYR A 193 -10.12 4.38 -8.87
C TYR A 193 -9.04 3.51 -8.23
N PHE A 194 -9.42 2.45 -7.53
CA PHE A 194 -8.48 1.50 -6.94
C PHE A 194 -7.55 0.89 -7.98
N MET A 195 -8.11 0.38 -9.08
CA MET A 195 -7.33 -0.22 -10.16
C MET A 195 -6.40 0.80 -10.84
N HIS A 196 -6.88 2.02 -11.10
CA HIS A 196 -6.07 3.09 -11.66
C HIS A 196 -4.91 3.48 -10.72
N SER A 197 -5.20 3.66 -9.43
CA SER A 197 -4.19 3.99 -8.44
C SER A 197 -3.11 2.92 -8.33
N LEU A 198 -3.51 1.66 -8.25
CA LEU A 198 -2.58 0.55 -8.12
C LEU A 198 -1.73 0.39 -9.40
N THR A 199 -2.33 0.58 -10.58
CA THR A 199 -1.61 0.56 -11.87
C THR A 199 -0.56 1.69 -11.93
N SER A 200 -0.94 2.91 -11.56
CA SER A 200 -0.02 4.07 -11.56
C SER A 200 1.17 3.82 -10.62
N ILE A 201 0.92 3.28 -9.43
CA ILE A 201 1.98 2.95 -8.47
C ILE A 201 2.87 1.81 -8.99
N CYS A 202 2.32 0.79 -9.64
CA CYS A 202 3.09 -0.30 -10.25
C CYS A 202 3.99 0.20 -11.40
N ILE A 203 3.51 1.12 -12.24
CA ILE A 203 4.30 1.74 -13.31
C ILE A 203 5.44 2.56 -12.71
N SER A 204 5.14 3.45 -11.78
CA SER A 204 6.15 4.27 -11.08
C SER A 204 7.18 3.40 -10.35
N SER A 205 6.76 2.30 -9.74
CA SER A 205 7.68 1.35 -9.11
C SER A 205 8.66 0.74 -10.11
N LYS A 206 8.21 0.41 -11.31
CA LYS A 206 9.09 -0.11 -12.36
C LYS A 206 10.14 0.91 -12.81
N GLU A 207 9.72 2.13 -13.07
CA GLU A 207 10.61 3.22 -13.48
C GLU A 207 11.71 3.44 -12.42
N ILE A 208 11.31 3.52 -11.15
CA ILE A 208 12.25 3.77 -10.03
C ILE A 208 13.26 2.63 -9.85
N PHE A 209 12.83 1.37 -9.92
CA PHE A 209 13.72 0.25 -9.55
C PHE A 209 14.48 -0.33 -10.74
N VAL A 210 13.96 -0.22 -11.96
CA VAL A 210 14.70 -0.65 -13.17
C VAL A 210 15.81 0.35 -13.51
N GLU A 211 15.56 1.64 -13.36
CA GLU A 211 16.55 2.69 -13.63
C GLU A 211 17.76 2.58 -12.68
N ASN A 212 17.50 2.34 -11.39
CA ASN A 212 18.59 2.14 -10.40
C ASN A 212 19.42 0.87 -10.67
N ASP A 213 18.82 -0.23 -11.14
CA ASP A 213 19.55 -1.45 -11.48
C ASP A 213 20.48 -1.24 -12.70
N VAL A 214 20.11 -0.36 -13.63
CA VAL A 214 20.94 -0.01 -14.79
C VAL A 214 22.13 0.87 -14.39
N GLU A 215 21.92 1.88 -13.55
CA GLU A 215 22.98 2.75 -13.05
C GLU A 215 24.01 1.97 -12.22
N GLU A 216 23.59 1.09 -11.32
CA GLU A 216 24.50 0.27 -10.49
C GLU A 216 25.35 -0.70 -11.33
N ASN A 217 24.82 -1.23 -12.43
CA ASN A 217 25.57 -2.08 -13.34
C ASN A 217 26.59 -1.29 -14.17
N VAL A 218 26.24 -0.09 -14.63
CA VAL A 218 27.17 0.77 -15.40
C VAL A 218 28.34 1.22 -14.53
N GLU A 219 28.10 1.66 -13.28
CA GLU A 219 29.18 2.04 -12.35
C GLU A 219 30.10 0.86 -12.00
N THR A 220 29.56 -0.37 -11.96
CA THR A 220 30.33 -1.57 -11.65
C THR A 220 31.23 -1.96 -12.84
N GLU A 221 30.76 -1.83 -14.07
CA GLU A 221 31.55 -2.08 -15.28
C GLU A 221 32.67 -1.04 -15.45
N GLU A 222 32.40 0.24 -15.22
CA GLU A 222 33.40 1.33 -15.35
C GLU A 222 34.51 1.22 -14.32
N ASN A 223 34.20 0.78 -13.08
CA ASN A 223 35.22 0.51 -12.05
C ASN A 223 36.05 -0.72 -12.36
N THR A 224 35.49 -1.75 -12.97
CA THR A 224 36.22 -2.98 -13.31
C THR A 224 37.20 -2.74 -14.46
N ASP A 225 36.82 -1.90 -15.43
CA ASP A 225 37.69 -1.54 -16.55
C ASP A 225 38.87 -0.62 -16.14
N SER A 226 38.65 0.20 -15.11
CA SER A 226 39.72 1.07 -14.57
C SER A 226 40.73 0.30 -13.73
N GLU A 227 40.36 -0.79 -13.06
CA GLU A 227 41.32 -1.67 -12.33
C GLU A 227 42.16 -2.55 -13.26
N ASN A 228 41.64 -2.91 -14.42
CA ASN A 228 42.36 -3.75 -15.39
C ASN A 228 43.39 -2.95 -16.26
N GLN A 229 43.45 -1.62 -16.12
CA GLN A 229 44.40 -0.76 -16.86
C GLN A 229 45.59 -0.29 -16.01
N GLN A 230 45.72 -0.74 -14.78
CA GLN A 230 46.90 -0.52 -13.91
C GLN A 230 47.75 -1.80 -13.81
#